data_4bdbdc647b23823cccb90cd59d710bef
#
_entry.id   4bdbdc647b23823cccb90cd59d710bef
#
_cell.length_a   1.000
_cell.length_b   1.000
_cell.length_c   1.000
_cell.angle_alpha   90.00
_cell.angle_beta   90.00
_cell.angle_gamma   90.00
#
_symmetry.space_group_name_H-M   'P 1'
#
loop_
_entity.id
_entity.type
_entity.pdbx_description
1 polymer ?
#
loop_
_entity_poly.entity_id
_entity_poly.type
_entity_poly.pdbx_seq_one_letter_code
_entity_poly.pdbx_strand_id
1 'polypeptide(L)'
;MDFASLGVPKHLREALAVRGIAAPTEIQAAFIPAAQAGENLIGEAPTGTGKTFAYLLPVMERIDPAVRAAQTLVLAPTHELAMQIATVARELAQAAGLPIGVQALIGGANIKRQIEALKKKPAIIVGSAPRVQELHRLGKLKLTGIKLLVLDEFDRLLGKQHLDEVRTVIRLLPADRQVLLLSATAGTAAVRMAQELFAPRLIRVEGASDTHENYYHIVPFRDKIKAVQKLTRRLPIRRGLVFVGRSFDAAHALEKLRFEGIKAVALLGQERRDQRRAALDAIRAGRAQLLISTDLAARGLDIEDVDYVIHLDLPEDVRTYRHRAGRTARAGKAGAVISLVDAKELDKLRALAARMEIELSRLPRA
;
A
#
# COMPACT_ATOMS: atom_id res chain seq x y z
N MET A 1 22.57 -6.56 12.06
CA MET A 1 21.56 -6.16 13.05
C MET A 1 20.39 -7.14 12.90
N ASP A 2 19.86 -7.64 13.99
CA ASP A 2 18.72 -8.56 14.02
C ASP A 2 17.57 -7.97 14.82
N PHE A 3 16.39 -8.61 14.79
CA PHE A 3 15.22 -8.14 15.54
C PHE A 3 15.40 -8.20 17.07
N ALA A 4 16.31 -9.05 17.57
CA ALA A 4 16.59 -9.12 19.01
C ALA A 4 17.34 -7.87 19.47
N SER A 5 18.31 -7.40 18.68
CA SER A 5 19.04 -6.14 18.96
C SER A 5 18.18 -4.89 18.90
N LEU A 6 17.00 -4.98 18.23
CA LEU A 6 15.97 -3.92 18.22
C LEU A 6 15.00 -3.99 19.39
N GLY A 7 15.17 -4.92 20.33
CA GLY A 7 14.26 -5.09 21.47
C GLY A 7 12.97 -5.84 21.13
N VAL A 8 12.80 -6.37 19.92
CA VAL A 8 11.57 -7.10 19.54
C VAL A 8 11.44 -8.40 20.36
N PRO A 9 10.32 -8.62 21.08
CA PRO A 9 10.11 -9.78 21.91
C PRO A 9 10.23 -11.12 21.17
N LYS A 10 10.65 -12.19 21.87
CA LYS A 10 10.90 -13.52 21.29
C LYS A 10 9.72 -14.04 20.47
N HIS A 11 8.50 -13.99 21.03
CA HIS A 11 7.29 -14.49 20.38
C HIS A 11 6.97 -13.77 19.06
N LEU A 12 7.25 -12.46 18.95
CA LEU A 12 7.10 -11.70 17.71
C LEU A 12 8.19 -12.05 16.70
N ARG A 13 9.43 -12.29 17.16
CA ARG A 13 10.53 -12.74 16.28
C ARG A 13 10.26 -14.13 15.69
N GLU A 14 9.73 -15.06 16.49
CA GLU A 14 9.31 -16.38 16.03
C GLU A 14 8.17 -16.29 15.02
N ALA A 15 7.20 -15.40 15.24
CA ALA A 15 6.13 -15.13 14.28
C ALA A 15 6.64 -14.56 12.94
N LEU A 16 7.66 -13.72 12.96
CA LEU A 16 8.34 -13.22 11.75
C LEU A 16 9.10 -14.34 11.02
N ALA A 17 9.80 -15.20 11.77
CA ALA A 17 10.56 -16.32 11.20
C ALA A 17 9.66 -17.31 10.45
N VAL A 18 8.46 -17.62 10.97
CA VAL A 18 7.44 -18.44 10.27
C VAL A 18 7.03 -17.82 8.93
N ARG A 19 7.13 -16.52 8.78
CA ARG A 19 6.86 -15.77 7.53
C ARG A 19 8.10 -15.61 6.63
N GLY A 20 9.23 -16.22 6.99
CA GLY A 20 10.48 -16.08 6.25
C GLY A 20 11.19 -14.74 6.44
N ILE A 21 10.80 -13.93 7.45
CA ILE A 21 11.39 -12.62 7.74
C ILE A 21 12.48 -12.82 8.80
N ALA A 22 13.73 -12.95 8.35
CA ALA A 22 14.86 -13.27 9.22
C ALA A 22 15.59 -12.04 9.78
N ALA A 23 15.63 -10.94 9.04
CA ALA A 23 16.35 -9.73 9.39
C ALA A 23 15.50 -8.48 9.19
N PRO A 24 15.68 -7.43 10.00
CA PRO A 24 15.00 -6.16 9.82
C PRO A 24 15.51 -5.41 8.59
N THR A 25 14.59 -4.74 7.92
CA THR A 25 14.93 -3.77 6.88
C THR A 25 15.43 -2.46 7.50
N GLU A 26 16.04 -1.56 6.70
CA GLU A 26 16.54 -0.28 7.19
C GLU A 26 15.47 0.55 7.91
N ILE A 27 14.26 0.64 7.33
CA ILE A 27 13.17 1.39 7.99
C ILE A 27 12.75 0.71 9.29
N GLN A 28 12.73 -0.61 9.36
CA GLN A 28 12.42 -1.33 10.60
C GLN A 28 13.48 -1.10 11.65
N ALA A 29 14.77 -1.15 11.26
CA ALA A 29 15.89 -0.92 12.16
C ALA A 29 15.90 0.49 12.77
N ALA A 30 15.55 1.50 11.98
CA ALA A 30 15.49 2.89 12.44
C ALA A 30 14.19 3.23 13.19
N PHE A 31 13.06 2.67 12.77
CA PHE A 31 11.74 3.06 13.25
C PHE A 31 11.31 2.33 14.52
N ILE A 32 11.57 1.01 14.62
CA ILE A 32 11.09 0.19 15.74
C ILE A 32 11.57 0.71 17.10
N PRO A 33 12.89 0.96 17.33
CA PRO A 33 13.35 1.41 18.64
C PRO A 33 12.75 2.76 19.06
N ALA A 34 12.62 3.70 18.13
CA ALA A 34 12.03 5.00 18.38
C ALA A 34 10.52 4.91 18.68
N ALA A 35 9.80 4.03 17.97
CA ALA A 35 8.39 3.78 18.24
C ALA A 35 8.19 3.12 19.62
N GLN A 36 9.04 2.18 20.02
CA GLN A 36 9.04 1.57 21.36
C GLN A 36 9.31 2.60 22.45
N ALA A 37 10.19 3.58 22.20
CA ALA A 37 10.46 4.70 23.12
C ALA A 37 9.28 5.67 23.29
N GLY A 38 8.21 5.53 22.48
CA GLY A 38 7.01 6.35 22.61
C GLY A 38 7.04 7.64 21.79
N GLU A 39 8.01 7.82 20.92
CA GLU A 39 8.12 9.01 20.09
C GLU A 39 6.99 9.07 19.04
N ASN A 40 6.51 10.29 18.73
CA ASN A 40 5.73 10.52 17.53
C ASN A 40 6.67 10.51 16.31
N LEU A 41 6.33 9.73 15.28
CA LEU A 41 7.26 9.46 14.19
C LEU A 41 6.60 9.62 12.82
N ILE A 42 7.36 10.14 11.87
CA ILE A 42 7.14 9.96 10.45
C ILE A 42 8.16 8.94 9.93
N GLY A 43 7.71 7.85 9.32
CA GLY A 43 8.53 6.90 8.57
C GLY A 43 8.30 7.06 7.07
N GLU A 44 9.32 7.50 6.34
CA GLU A 44 9.32 7.57 4.89
C GLU A 44 10.29 6.53 4.33
N ALA A 45 9.77 5.58 3.57
CA ALA A 45 10.56 4.56 2.91
C ALA A 45 9.79 3.99 1.70
N PRO A 46 10.43 3.52 0.64
CA PRO A 46 9.79 2.97 -0.55
C PRO A 46 8.76 1.88 -0.25
N THR A 47 7.89 1.58 -1.22
CA THR A 47 6.96 0.44 -1.11
C THR A 47 7.75 -0.87 -1.05
N GLY A 48 7.25 -1.86 -0.27
CA GLY A 48 7.92 -3.17 -0.14
C GLY A 48 9.07 -3.21 0.86
N THR A 49 9.44 -2.10 1.50
CA THR A 49 10.50 -2.05 2.52
C THR A 49 10.07 -2.53 3.90
N GLY A 50 8.84 -3.04 4.06
CA GLY A 50 8.37 -3.57 5.33
C GLY A 50 7.85 -2.54 6.33
N LYS A 51 7.38 -1.36 5.87
CA LYS A 51 6.76 -0.32 6.72
C LYS A 51 5.67 -0.84 7.64
N THR A 52 4.84 -1.78 7.15
CA THR A 52 3.75 -2.36 7.94
C THR A 52 4.26 -3.05 9.20
N PHE A 53 5.34 -3.83 9.10
CA PHE A 53 5.95 -4.44 10.29
C PHE A 53 6.71 -3.43 11.14
N ALA A 54 7.24 -2.33 10.57
CA ALA A 54 7.91 -1.29 11.33
C ALA A 54 7.00 -0.67 12.40
N TYR A 55 5.69 -0.55 12.13
CA TYR A 55 4.74 -0.07 13.14
C TYR A 55 3.95 -1.19 13.82
N LEU A 56 3.63 -2.30 13.17
CA LEU A 56 2.85 -3.37 13.80
C LEU A 56 3.60 -4.05 14.93
N LEU A 57 4.92 -4.21 14.86
CA LEU A 57 5.71 -4.81 15.93
C LEU A 57 5.61 -4.00 17.23
N PRO A 58 5.92 -2.69 17.27
CA PRO A 58 5.72 -1.88 18.50
C PRO A 58 4.23 -1.74 18.88
N VAL A 59 3.28 -1.78 17.92
CA VAL A 59 1.84 -1.83 18.22
C VAL A 59 1.50 -3.08 19.03
N MET A 60 1.92 -4.27 18.56
CA MET A 60 1.62 -5.55 19.24
C MET A 60 2.21 -5.62 20.64
N GLU A 61 3.40 -5.09 20.82
CA GLU A 61 4.12 -5.05 22.10
C GLU A 61 3.40 -4.18 23.14
N ARG A 62 2.79 -3.06 22.71
CA ARG A 62 2.13 -2.09 23.58
C ARG A 62 0.71 -2.44 23.98
N ILE A 63 0.07 -3.39 23.30
CA ILE A 63 -1.28 -3.79 23.64
C ILE A 63 -1.28 -4.59 24.94
N ASP A 64 -2.08 -4.14 25.88
CA ASP A 64 -2.42 -4.90 27.08
C ASP A 64 -3.61 -5.82 26.78
N PRO A 65 -3.41 -7.15 26.73
CA PRO A 65 -4.50 -8.10 26.45
C PRO A 65 -5.59 -8.15 27.54
N ALA A 66 -5.29 -7.70 28.75
CA ALA A 66 -6.26 -7.63 29.85
C ALA A 66 -7.27 -6.48 29.65
N VAL A 67 -6.91 -5.46 28.92
CA VAL A 67 -7.78 -4.31 28.61
C VAL A 67 -8.72 -4.65 27.46
N ARG A 68 -9.99 -4.89 27.76
CA ARG A 68 -11.03 -5.21 26.77
C ARG A 68 -11.62 -3.95 26.11
N ALA A 69 -10.78 -3.22 25.39
CA ALA A 69 -11.13 -2.02 24.64
C ALA A 69 -10.21 -1.86 23.42
N ALA A 70 -10.61 -1.02 22.48
CA ALA A 70 -9.71 -0.59 21.42
C ALA A 70 -8.59 0.28 22.00
N GLN A 71 -7.34 -0.10 21.76
CA GLN A 71 -6.12 0.55 22.25
C GLN A 71 -5.31 1.18 21.11
N THR A 72 -5.44 0.63 19.91
CA THR A 72 -4.78 1.13 18.70
C THR A 72 -5.80 1.38 17.60
N LEU A 73 -5.66 2.52 16.94
CA LEU A 73 -6.39 2.86 15.72
C LEU A 73 -5.38 3.03 14.57
N VAL A 74 -5.57 2.27 13.50
CA VAL A 74 -4.85 2.43 12.24
C VAL A 74 -5.81 2.99 11.21
N LEU A 75 -5.50 4.15 10.64
CA LEU A 75 -6.24 4.73 9.52
C LEU A 75 -5.51 4.46 8.21
N ALA A 76 -6.28 4.07 7.20
CA ALA A 76 -5.82 3.84 5.84
C ALA A 76 -6.74 4.56 4.84
N PRO A 77 -6.19 5.10 3.72
CA PRO A 77 -6.97 5.88 2.76
C PRO A 77 -7.90 5.01 1.89
N THR A 78 -7.67 3.71 1.82
CA THR A 78 -8.48 2.79 1.01
C THR A 78 -8.96 1.59 1.82
N HIS A 79 -10.10 1.03 1.39
CA HIS A 79 -10.67 -0.17 2.04
C HIS A 79 -9.74 -1.39 1.90
N GLU A 80 -9.09 -1.50 0.75
CA GLU A 80 -8.17 -2.60 0.45
C GLU A 80 -6.97 -2.57 1.37
N LEU A 81 -6.33 -1.40 1.52
CA LEU A 81 -5.19 -1.26 2.41
C LEU A 81 -5.59 -1.52 3.87
N ALA A 82 -6.75 -1.01 4.31
CA ALA A 82 -7.26 -1.31 5.65
C ALA A 82 -7.48 -2.82 5.87
N MET A 83 -8.01 -3.52 4.88
CA MET A 83 -8.21 -4.99 4.95
C MET A 83 -6.88 -5.74 4.94
N GLN A 84 -5.91 -5.32 4.14
CA GLN A 84 -4.56 -5.88 4.08
C GLN A 84 -3.86 -5.74 5.44
N ILE A 85 -3.82 -4.52 5.99
CA ILE A 85 -3.24 -4.26 7.31
C ILE A 85 -3.92 -5.11 8.39
N ALA A 86 -5.26 -5.16 8.42
CA ALA A 86 -5.99 -5.96 9.38
C ALA A 86 -5.71 -7.45 9.25
N THR A 87 -5.47 -7.95 8.04
CA THR A 87 -5.10 -9.35 7.80
C THR A 87 -3.69 -9.63 8.31
N VAL A 88 -2.71 -8.81 7.95
CA VAL A 88 -1.32 -8.93 8.44
C VAL A 88 -1.27 -8.87 9.97
N ALA A 89 -2.03 -7.93 10.57
CA ALA A 89 -2.08 -7.80 12.03
C ALA A 89 -2.69 -9.03 12.72
N ARG A 90 -3.78 -9.63 12.17
CA ARG A 90 -4.37 -10.87 12.71
C ARG A 90 -3.41 -12.06 12.62
N GLU A 91 -2.80 -12.23 11.46
CA GLU A 91 -1.85 -13.31 11.23
C GLU A 91 -0.61 -13.18 12.12
N LEU A 92 -0.10 -11.95 12.31
CA LEU A 92 1.02 -11.69 13.23
C LEU A 92 0.63 -12.01 14.68
N ALA A 93 -0.54 -11.53 15.14
CA ALA A 93 -1.03 -11.81 16.48
C ALA A 93 -1.23 -13.31 16.69
N GLN A 94 -1.81 -14.04 15.72
CA GLN A 94 -2.01 -15.48 15.78
C GLN A 94 -0.69 -16.25 15.82
N ALA A 95 0.25 -15.92 14.95
CA ALA A 95 1.57 -16.57 14.90
C ALA A 95 2.40 -16.31 16.17
N ALA A 96 2.22 -15.15 16.79
CA ALA A 96 2.86 -14.78 18.05
C ALA A 96 2.13 -15.34 19.29
N GLY A 97 1.00 -16.05 19.15
CA GLY A 97 0.21 -16.55 20.26
C GLY A 97 -0.44 -15.45 21.12
N LEU A 98 -0.61 -14.24 20.58
CA LEU A 98 -1.18 -13.10 21.30
C LEU A 98 -2.72 -13.13 21.22
N PRO A 99 -3.46 -13.01 22.35
CA PRO A 99 -4.91 -12.94 22.37
C PRO A 99 -5.44 -11.56 21.96
N ILE A 100 -4.93 -11.01 20.87
CA ILE A 100 -5.24 -9.68 20.37
C ILE A 100 -6.28 -9.76 19.27
N GLY A 101 -7.46 -9.18 19.51
CA GLY A 101 -8.50 -9.00 18.49
C GLY A 101 -8.19 -7.85 17.54
N VAL A 102 -8.32 -8.07 16.23
CA VAL A 102 -8.15 -7.06 15.18
C VAL A 102 -9.42 -6.95 14.35
N GLN A 103 -10.00 -5.76 14.23
CA GLN A 103 -11.21 -5.50 13.46
C GLN A 103 -11.01 -4.46 12.38
N ALA A 104 -11.37 -4.82 11.14
CA ALA A 104 -11.41 -3.86 10.04
C ALA A 104 -12.77 -3.14 10.00
N LEU A 105 -12.74 -1.80 9.88
CA LEU A 105 -13.90 -0.93 9.76
C LEU A 105 -13.84 -0.15 8.44
N ILE A 106 -14.57 -0.64 7.43
CA ILE A 106 -14.52 -0.09 6.07
C ILE A 106 -15.91 0.25 5.54
N GLY A 107 -16.01 1.29 4.72
CA GLY A 107 -17.22 1.65 3.97
C GLY A 107 -17.63 0.53 2.99
N GLY A 108 -18.86 0.58 2.45
CA GLY A 108 -19.33 -0.42 1.50
C GLY A 108 -19.55 -1.84 2.05
N ALA A 109 -19.05 -2.15 3.23
CA ALA A 109 -19.30 -3.43 3.90
C ALA A 109 -20.50 -3.33 4.86
N ASN A 110 -21.14 -4.48 5.14
CA ASN A 110 -22.30 -4.55 6.02
C ASN A 110 -21.98 -4.03 7.43
N ILE A 111 -22.57 -2.89 7.78
CA ILE A 111 -22.33 -2.22 9.06
C ILE A 111 -22.78 -3.08 10.26
N LYS A 112 -23.90 -3.83 10.14
CA LYS A 112 -24.39 -4.69 11.21
C LYS A 112 -23.36 -5.75 11.60
N ARG A 113 -22.67 -6.36 10.61
CA ARG A 113 -21.58 -7.33 10.88
C ARG A 113 -20.38 -6.67 11.57
N GLN A 114 -20.06 -5.42 11.23
CA GLN A 114 -18.98 -4.69 11.90
C GLN A 114 -19.35 -4.37 13.35
N ILE A 115 -20.61 -3.98 13.60
CA ILE A 115 -21.13 -3.74 14.96
C ILE A 115 -21.07 -5.03 15.81
N GLU A 116 -21.49 -6.17 15.27
CA GLU A 116 -21.38 -7.45 15.97
C GLU A 116 -19.92 -7.81 16.29
N ALA A 117 -19.01 -7.59 15.35
CA ALA A 117 -17.59 -7.85 15.58
C ALA A 117 -16.98 -6.93 16.67
N LEU A 118 -17.44 -5.68 16.78
CA LEU A 118 -17.01 -4.74 17.81
C LEU A 118 -17.44 -5.17 19.24
N LYS A 119 -18.50 -5.98 19.38
CA LYS A 119 -18.91 -6.55 20.69
C LYS A 119 -17.81 -7.45 21.30
N LYS A 120 -16.94 -8.02 20.46
CA LYS A 120 -15.77 -8.80 20.91
C LYS A 120 -14.65 -7.94 21.50
N LYS A 121 -14.80 -6.62 21.49
CA LYS A 121 -13.85 -5.63 22.03
C LYS A 121 -12.42 -5.81 21.46
N PRO A 122 -12.23 -5.74 20.14
CA PRO A 122 -10.92 -5.85 19.54
C PRO A 122 -9.97 -4.75 20.04
N ALA A 123 -8.71 -5.11 20.29
CA ALA A 123 -7.70 -4.15 20.74
C ALA A 123 -7.17 -3.27 19.61
N ILE A 124 -7.16 -3.79 18.37
CA ILE A 124 -6.72 -3.04 17.19
C ILE A 124 -7.91 -2.80 16.27
N ILE A 125 -8.13 -1.55 15.94
CA ILE A 125 -9.08 -1.12 14.91
C ILE A 125 -8.27 -0.65 13.69
N VAL A 126 -8.60 -1.16 12.51
CA VAL A 126 -8.02 -0.71 11.24
C VAL A 126 -9.15 -0.22 10.36
N GLY A 127 -9.11 1.01 9.83
CA GLY A 127 -10.23 1.45 9.03
C GLY A 127 -10.07 2.77 8.30
N SER A 128 -11.13 3.15 7.57
CA SER A 128 -11.26 4.47 6.96
C SER A 128 -11.86 5.47 7.96
N ALA A 129 -11.40 6.72 7.92
CA ALA A 129 -11.85 7.76 8.82
C ALA A 129 -13.38 7.96 8.82
N PRO A 130 -14.10 7.99 7.68
CA PRO A 130 -15.54 8.12 7.67
C PRO A 130 -16.28 6.98 8.40
N ARG A 131 -15.83 5.72 8.25
CA ARG A 131 -16.48 4.57 8.91
C ARG A 131 -16.20 4.55 10.40
N VAL A 132 -15.02 4.97 10.84
CA VAL A 132 -14.68 5.12 12.26
C VAL A 132 -15.58 6.16 12.91
N GLN A 133 -15.77 7.34 12.26
CA GLN A 133 -16.68 8.39 12.72
C GLN A 133 -18.13 7.91 12.80
N GLU A 134 -18.61 7.24 11.76
CA GLU A 134 -19.98 6.71 11.71
C GLU A 134 -20.27 5.79 12.89
N LEU A 135 -19.40 4.82 13.15
CA LEU A 135 -19.56 3.86 14.24
C LEU A 135 -19.37 4.50 15.63
N HIS A 136 -18.53 5.53 15.74
CA HIS A 136 -18.41 6.33 16.96
C HIS A 136 -19.68 7.12 17.22
N ARG A 137 -20.21 7.84 16.22
CA ARG A 137 -21.47 8.61 16.33
C ARG A 137 -22.67 7.73 16.70
N LEU A 138 -22.70 6.50 16.20
CA LEU A 138 -23.72 5.50 16.57
C LEU A 138 -23.50 4.91 17.99
N GLY A 139 -22.47 5.31 18.74
CA GLY A 139 -22.14 4.80 20.06
C GLY A 139 -21.65 3.35 20.07
N LYS A 140 -21.28 2.82 18.90
CA LYS A 140 -20.82 1.42 18.75
C LYS A 140 -19.30 1.25 18.86
N LEU A 141 -18.55 2.33 18.71
CA LEU A 141 -17.09 2.37 18.84
C LEU A 141 -16.70 3.46 19.86
N LYS A 142 -16.06 3.06 20.94
CA LYS A 142 -15.46 3.97 21.91
C LYS A 142 -14.00 4.20 21.53
N LEU A 143 -13.59 5.46 21.44
CA LEU A 143 -12.24 5.86 21.05
C LEU A 143 -11.38 6.35 22.22
N THR A 144 -11.97 6.46 23.41
CA THR A 144 -11.31 7.01 24.61
C THR A 144 -10.18 6.14 25.15
N GLY A 145 -10.10 4.87 24.74
CA GLY A 145 -9.03 3.94 25.12
C GLY A 145 -7.85 3.90 24.14
N ILE A 146 -7.89 4.67 23.05
CA ILE A 146 -6.83 4.67 22.04
C ILE A 146 -5.59 5.35 22.60
N LYS A 147 -4.51 4.58 22.70
CA LYS A 147 -3.17 5.04 23.13
C LYS A 147 -2.21 5.21 21.96
N LEU A 148 -2.53 4.64 20.80
CA LEU A 148 -1.68 4.69 19.63
C LEU A 148 -2.53 4.89 18.37
N LEU A 149 -2.18 5.93 17.60
CA LEU A 149 -2.74 6.22 16.28
C LEU A 149 -1.69 5.96 15.22
N VAL A 150 -2.04 5.15 14.20
CA VAL A 150 -1.22 4.97 13.02
C VAL A 150 -1.93 5.57 11.81
N LEU A 151 -1.22 6.36 11.02
CA LEU A 151 -1.69 6.86 9.72
C LEU A 151 -0.83 6.21 8.63
N ASP A 152 -1.32 5.15 7.99
CA ASP A 152 -0.63 4.51 6.86
C ASP A 152 -1.02 5.19 5.54
N GLU A 153 -0.05 5.45 4.66
CA GLU A 153 -0.16 6.39 3.53
C GLU A 153 -0.63 7.77 4.01
N PHE A 154 0.01 8.31 5.08
CA PHE A 154 -0.43 9.55 5.72
C PHE A 154 -0.45 10.76 4.79
N ASP A 155 0.39 10.79 3.79
CA ASP A 155 0.44 11.83 2.76
C ASP A 155 -0.85 11.92 1.95
N ARG A 156 -1.62 10.83 1.88
CA ARG A 156 -2.97 10.81 1.29
C ARG A 156 -4.03 11.12 2.32
N LEU A 157 -3.91 10.58 3.53
CA LEU A 157 -4.85 10.84 4.61
C LEU A 157 -4.86 12.33 5.02
N LEU A 158 -3.70 12.99 5.00
CA LEU A 158 -3.57 14.43 5.24
C LEU A 158 -3.70 15.28 3.96
N GLY A 159 -4.00 14.66 2.82
CA GLY A 159 -4.31 15.34 1.58
C GLY A 159 -5.74 15.91 1.56
N LYS A 160 -6.01 16.87 0.67
CA LYS A 160 -7.29 17.61 0.57
C LYS A 160 -8.54 16.71 0.59
N GLN A 161 -8.46 15.51 0.03
CA GLN A 161 -9.61 14.60 -0.09
C GLN A 161 -10.04 13.97 1.24
N HIS A 162 -9.14 13.76 2.19
CA HIS A 162 -9.40 13.01 3.42
C HIS A 162 -9.13 13.80 4.70
N LEU A 163 -8.56 15.02 4.57
CA LEU A 163 -8.06 15.79 5.69
C LEU A 163 -9.14 16.08 6.76
N ASP A 164 -10.33 16.46 6.33
CA ASP A 164 -11.40 16.87 7.26
C ASP A 164 -11.93 15.68 8.07
N GLU A 165 -12.10 14.53 7.41
CA GLU A 165 -12.49 13.29 8.09
C GLU A 165 -11.40 12.82 9.06
N VAL A 166 -10.15 12.88 8.66
CA VAL A 166 -9.02 12.49 9.53
C VAL A 166 -8.90 13.43 10.73
N ARG A 167 -8.98 14.75 10.52
CA ARG A 167 -8.99 15.74 11.61
C ARG A 167 -10.13 15.52 12.58
N THR A 168 -11.31 15.18 12.08
CA THR A 168 -12.46 14.86 12.93
C THR A 168 -12.19 13.65 13.82
N VAL A 169 -11.61 12.57 13.26
CA VAL A 169 -11.20 11.40 14.06
C VAL A 169 -10.16 11.78 15.11
N ILE A 170 -9.12 12.54 14.70
CA ILE A 170 -8.04 12.97 15.62
C ILE A 170 -8.59 13.71 16.85
N ARG A 171 -9.60 14.56 16.68
CA ARG A 171 -10.26 15.31 17.78
C ARG A 171 -11.03 14.41 18.75
N LEU A 172 -11.43 13.19 18.32
CA LEU A 172 -12.14 12.23 19.16
C LEU A 172 -11.21 11.34 19.99
N LEU A 173 -9.91 11.40 19.73
CA LEU A 173 -8.92 10.56 20.40
C LEU A 173 -8.32 11.28 21.61
N PRO A 174 -7.82 10.55 22.65
CA PRO A 174 -7.08 11.11 23.75
C PRO A 174 -5.89 11.96 23.29
N ALA A 175 -5.55 13.01 24.02
CA ALA A 175 -4.45 13.92 23.66
C ALA A 175 -3.05 13.29 23.85
N ASP A 176 -2.92 12.41 24.85
CA ASP A 176 -1.67 11.74 25.26
C ASP A 176 -1.30 10.50 24.42
N ARG A 177 -1.99 10.29 23.29
CA ARG A 177 -1.69 9.19 22.38
C ARG A 177 -0.37 9.38 21.64
N GLN A 178 0.33 8.28 21.38
CA GLN A 178 1.44 8.26 20.41
C GLN A 178 0.89 8.28 18.98
N VAL A 179 1.62 8.89 18.03
CA VAL A 179 1.24 8.95 16.62
C VAL A 179 2.38 8.45 15.73
N LEU A 180 2.09 7.46 14.88
CA LEU A 180 3.01 6.90 13.90
C LEU A 180 2.45 7.15 12.49
N LEU A 181 3.22 7.82 11.65
CA LEU A 181 2.83 8.19 10.29
C LEU A 181 3.77 7.52 9.30
N LEU A 182 3.24 6.77 8.35
CA LEU A 182 4.05 6.06 7.36
C LEU A 182 3.61 6.38 5.93
N SER A 183 4.58 6.57 5.05
CA SER A 183 4.34 6.76 3.63
C SER A 183 5.51 6.24 2.80
N ALA A 184 5.23 5.95 1.52
CA ALA A 184 6.27 5.68 0.53
C ALA A 184 6.92 6.98 0.02
N THR A 185 6.14 8.07 0.00
CA THR A 185 6.55 9.37 -0.50
C THR A 185 5.83 10.45 0.31
N ALA A 186 6.53 11.10 1.20
CA ALA A 186 5.96 12.21 1.96
C ALA A 186 6.31 13.54 1.30
N GLY A 187 5.39 14.09 0.51
CA GLY A 187 5.56 15.43 -0.04
C GLY A 187 5.63 16.49 1.07
N THR A 188 6.36 17.56 0.81
CA THR A 188 6.62 18.66 1.78
C THR A 188 5.35 19.17 2.47
N ALA A 189 4.23 19.26 1.74
CA ALA A 189 2.96 19.72 2.29
C ALA A 189 2.37 18.75 3.33
N ALA A 190 2.46 17.43 3.08
CA ALA A 190 1.98 16.42 4.02
C ALA A 190 2.85 16.34 5.28
N VAL A 191 4.17 16.46 5.13
CA VAL A 191 5.11 16.52 6.25
C VAL A 191 4.84 17.77 7.10
N ARG A 192 4.67 18.95 6.48
CA ARG A 192 4.31 20.18 7.21
C ARG A 192 3.01 20.02 7.99
N MET A 193 1.97 19.47 7.37
CA MET A 193 0.70 19.21 8.06
C MET A 193 0.86 18.24 9.24
N ALA A 194 1.68 17.19 9.08
CA ALA A 194 1.97 16.26 10.16
C ALA A 194 2.74 16.92 11.30
N GLN A 195 3.70 17.82 10.97
CA GLN A 195 4.44 18.60 11.97
C GLN A 195 3.52 19.53 12.76
N GLU A 196 2.59 20.21 12.10
CA GLU A 196 1.60 21.08 12.76
C GLU A 196 0.67 20.31 13.69
N LEU A 197 0.27 19.08 13.32
CA LEU A 197 -0.69 18.30 14.09
C LEU A 197 -0.08 17.50 15.24
N PHE A 198 1.16 17.02 15.12
CA PHE A 198 1.72 15.99 16.00
C PHE A 198 3.17 16.22 16.42
N ALA A 199 3.87 17.19 15.82
CA ALA A 199 5.31 17.43 16.02
C ALA A 199 6.17 16.14 15.97
N PRO A 200 6.03 15.27 14.97
CA PRO A 200 6.73 13.99 14.91
C PRO A 200 8.19 14.16 14.46
N ARG A 201 9.07 13.25 14.91
CA ARG A 201 10.41 13.10 14.35
C ARG A 201 10.34 12.37 13.00
N LEU A 202 11.03 12.91 12.00
CA LEU A 202 11.11 12.31 10.66
C LEU A 202 12.26 11.28 10.61
N ILE A 203 11.93 10.07 10.23
CA ILE A 203 12.86 9.00 9.86
C ILE A 203 12.66 8.75 8.36
N ARG A 204 13.66 9.10 7.57
CA ARG A 204 13.68 8.86 6.15
C ARG A 204 14.72 7.79 5.84
N VAL A 205 14.29 6.77 5.13
CA VAL A 205 15.17 5.77 4.56
C VAL A 205 15.11 5.93 3.05
N GLU A 206 16.24 6.31 2.51
CA GLU A 206 16.42 6.31 1.06
C GLU A 206 16.46 4.86 0.62
N GLY A 207 15.56 4.48 -0.27
CA GLY A 207 15.61 3.12 -0.82
C GLY A 207 16.93 2.91 -1.53
N ALA A 208 17.46 1.70 -1.47
CA ALA A 208 18.39 1.25 -2.50
C ALA A 208 17.79 1.67 -3.85
N SER A 209 18.60 2.30 -4.69
CA SER A 209 18.19 2.80 -6.02
C SER A 209 17.17 1.85 -6.62
N ASP A 210 16.08 2.39 -7.13
CA ASP A 210 15.04 1.60 -7.81
C ASP A 210 15.72 0.48 -8.61
N THR A 211 15.64 -0.76 -8.13
CA THR A 211 16.34 -1.91 -8.73
C THR A 211 15.68 -2.35 -10.03
N HIS A 212 14.61 -1.66 -10.44
CA HIS A 212 13.94 -1.91 -11.71
C HIS A 212 14.52 -1.03 -12.82
N GLU A 213 14.66 -1.64 -13.98
CA GLU A 213 15.02 -0.93 -15.19
C GLU A 213 13.83 -0.12 -15.70
N ASN A 214 14.08 1.12 -16.15
CA ASN A 214 13.03 1.99 -16.66
C ASN A 214 13.20 2.15 -18.18
N TYR A 215 12.24 1.61 -18.90
CA TYR A 215 12.21 1.67 -20.35
C TYR A 215 11.09 2.56 -20.87
N TYR A 216 11.29 3.11 -22.07
CA TYR A 216 10.21 3.69 -22.84
C TYR A 216 10.16 3.09 -24.25
N HIS A 217 8.96 3.06 -24.82
CA HIS A 217 8.71 2.64 -26.18
C HIS A 217 7.82 3.67 -26.88
N ILE A 218 8.35 4.25 -27.97
CA ILE A 218 7.61 5.26 -28.74
C ILE A 218 6.63 4.56 -29.67
N VAL A 219 5.34 4.84 -29.50
CA VAL A 219 4.25 4.23 -30.26
C VAL A 219 3.09 5.22 -30.36
N PRO A 220 2.41 5.31 -31.53
CA PRO A 220 1.21 6.13 -31.66
C PRO A 220 0.14 5.71 -30.66
N PHE A 221 -0.62 6.67 -30.13
CA PHE A 221 -1.65 6.41 -29.09
C PHE A 221 -2.58 5.25 -29.47
N ARG A 222 -3.09 5.25 -30.72
CA ARG A 222 -3.99 4.20 -31.24
C ARG A 222 -3.40 2.78 -31.26
N ASP A 223 -2.06 2.67 -31.24
CA ASP A 223 -1.34 1.40 -31.36
C ASP A 223 -0.79 0.90 -30.00
N LYS A 224 -1.02 1.63 -28.88
CA LYS A 224 -0.50 1.26 -27.56
C LYS A 224 -0.95 -0.13 -27.09
N ILE A 225 -2.22 -0.50 -27.29
CA ILE A 225 -2.71 -1.85 -26.94
C ILE A 225 -2.01 -2.94 -27.78
N LYS A 226 -1.82 -2.67 -29.08
CA LYS A 226 -1.06 -3.58 -29.96
C LYS A 226 0.41 -3.69 -29.54
N ALA A 227 0.99 -2.60 -29.00
CA ALA A 227 2.33 -2.64 -28.43
C ALA A 227 2.38 -3.52 -27.17
N VAL A 228 1.41 -3.43 -26.26
CA VAL A 228 1.31 -4.34 -25.10
C VAL A 228 1.26 -5.80 -25.58
N GLN A 229 0.43 -6.11 -26.57
CA GLN A 229 0.35 -7.44 -27.17
C GLN A 229 1.72 -7.95 -27.66
N LYS A 230 2.45 -7.13 -28.45
CA LYS A 230 3.77 -7.48 -28.95
C LYS A 230 4.77 -7.69 -27.81
N LEU A 231 4.78 -6.80 -26.81
CA LEU A 231 5.63 -6.94 -25.63
C LEU A 231 5.36 -8.23 -24.86
N THR A 232 4.10 -8.60 -24.68
CA THR A 232 3.70 -9.83 -23.97
C THR A 232 4.16 -11.09 -24.68
N ARG A 233 4.22 -11.09 -26.01
CA ARG A 233 4.74 -12.21 -26.80
C ARG A 233 6.26 -12.28 -26.84
N ARG A 234 6.94 -11.14 -26.71
CA ARG A 234 8.38 -11.01 -26.90
C ARG A 234 9.17 -11.11 -25.59
N LEU A 235 8.64 -10.53 -24.53
CA LEU A 235 9.30 -10.48 -23.23
C LEU A 235 8.86 -11.69 -22.37
N PRO A 236 9.70 -12.16 -21.46
CA PRO A 236 9.37 -13.28 -20.58
C PRO A 236 8.40 -12.85 -19.45
N ILE A 237 7.28 -12.23 -19.83
CA ILE A 237 6.27 -11.76 -18.88
C ILE A 237 5.47 -12.94 -18.38
N ARG A 238 5.66 -13.36 -17.15
CA ARG A 238 4.81 -14.34 -16.48
C ARG A 238 3.66 -13.64 -15.76
N ARG A 239 3.96 -12.51 -15.12
CA ARG A 239 3.01 -11.64 -14.43
C ARG A 239 3.31 -10.19 -14.77
N GLY A 240 2.45 -9.55 -15.52
CA GLY A 240 2.55 -8.14 -15.90
C GLY A 240 1.39 -7.33 -15.35
N LEU A 241 1.67 -6.11 -14.91
CA LEU A 241 0.67 -5.13 -14.48
C LEU A 241 0.62 -3.97 -15.47
N VAL A 242 -0.53 -3.79 -16.12
CA VAL A 242 -0.75 -2.74 -17.14
C VAL A 242 -1.60 -1.63 -16.54
N PHE A 243 -1.05 -0.44 -16.46
CA PHE A 243 -1.76 0.75 -15.96
C PHE A 243 -2.41 1.55 -17.07
N VAL A 244 -3.70 1.83 -16.91
CA VAL A 244 -4.52 2.65 -17.81
C VAL A 244 -5.14 3.82 -17.04
N GLY A 245 -5.44 4.93 -17.75
CA GLY A 245 -5.95 6.14 -17.11
C GLY A 245 -7.40 6.02 -16.65
N ARG A 246 -8.26 5.31 -17.39
CA ARG A 246 -9.71 5.21 -17.13
C ARG A 246 -10.19 3.77 -17.13
N SER A 247 -11.26 3.50 -16.38
CA SER A 247 -11.89 2.18 -16.32
C SER A 247 -12.43 1.70 -17.68
N PHE A 248 -12.95 2.62 -18.52
CA PHE A 248 -13.40 2.30 -19.87
C PHE A 248 -12.23 1.81 -20.75
N ASP A 249 -11.09 2.49 -20.68
CA ASP A 249 -9.88 2.11 -21.41
C ASP A 249 -9.36 0.75 -20.96
N ALA A 250 -9.49 0.43 -19.66
CA ALA A 250 -9.13 -0.87 -19.11
C ALA A 250 -10.03 -2.00 -19.68
N ALA A 251 -11.34 -1.78 -19.78
CA ALA A 251 -12.27 -2.76 -20.36
C ALA A 251 -11.97 -3.01 -21.83
N HIS A 252 -11.73 -1.94 -22.59
CA HIS A 252 -11.38 -2.03 -24.01
C HIS A 252 -10.03 -2.72 -24.26
N ALA A 253 -9.01 -2.40 -23.43
CA ALA A 253 -7.73 -3.08 -23.49
C ALA A 253 -7.84 -4.57 -23.17
N LEU A 254 -8.66 -4.93 -22.15
CA LEU A 254 -8.95 -6.31 -21.80
C LEU A 254 -9.56 -7.10 -22.96
N GLU A 255 -10.59 -6.55 -23.58
CA GLU A 255 -11.30 -7.17 -24.70
C GLU A 255 -10.34 -7.42 -25.87
N LYS A 256 -9.59 -6.40 -26.30
CA LYS A 256 -8.62 -6.52 -27.39
C LYS A 256 -7.51 -7.53 -27.09
N LEU A 257 -6.92 -7.51 -25.88
CA LEU A 257 -5.84 -8.43 -25.55
C LEU A 257 -6.34 -9.88 -25.48
N ARG A 258 -7.56 -10.11 -24.96
CA ARG A 258 -8.18 -11.45 -24.95
C ARG A 258 -8.48 -11.96 -26.35
N PHE A 259 -9.00 -11.10 -27.23
CA PHE A 259 -9.24 -11.44 -28.63
C PHE A 259 -7.96 -11.92 -29.33
N GLU A 260 -6.81 -11.34 -28.98
CA GLU A 260 -5.49 -11.72 -29.47
C GLU A 260 -4.87 -12.93 -28.73
N GLY A 261 -5.64 -13.63 -27.90
CA GLY A 261 -5.24 -14.84 -27.20
C GLY A 261 -4.37 -14.61 -25.95
N ILE A 262 -4.25 -13.37 -25.47
CA ILE A 262 -3.49 -13.07 -24.25
C ILE A 262 -4.37 -13.34 -23.03
N LYS A 263 -3.86 -14.12 -22.08
CA LYS A 263 -4.53 -14.40 -20.81
C LYS A 263 -4.50 -13.15 -19.92
N ALA A 264 -5.50 -12.29 -20.04
CA ALA A 264 -5.61 -11.05 -19.31
C ALA A 264 -6.86 -11.00 -18.42
N VAL A 265 -6.74 -10.33 -17.27
CA VAL A 265 -7.82 -9.95 -16.36
C VAL A 265 -7.74 -8.45 -16.10
N ALA A 266 -8.85 -7.83 -15.66
CA ALA A 266 -8.85 -6.40 -15.35
C ALA A 266 -9.48 -6.12 -13.99
N LEU A 267 -9.07 -4.97 -13.40
CA LEU A 267 -9.68 -4.33 -12.26
C LEU A 267 -10.12 -2.93 -12.67
N LEU A 268 -11.43 -2.71 -12.74
CA LEU A 268 -12.05 -1.48 -13.25
C LEU A 268 -12.49 -0.53 -12.12
N GLY A 269 -12.43 -0.99 -10.85
CA GLY A 269 -12.79 -0.21 -9.68
C GLY A 269 -14.27 -0.29 -9.29
N GLN A 270 -15.12 -0.90 -10.13
CA GLN A 270 -16.55 -1.08 -9.86
C GLN A 270 -16.95 -2.55 -9.72
N GLU A 271 -15.97 -3.45 -9.72
CA GLU A 271 -16.24 -4.88 -9.60
C GLU A 271 -16.81 -5.24 -8.25
N ARG A 272 -17.66 -6.25 -8.23
CA ARG A 272 -18.05 -6.95 -7.01
C ARG A 272 -16.82 -7.59 -6.38
N ARG A 273 -16.85 -7.72 -5.06
CA ARG A 273 -15.72 -8.22 -4.26
C ARG A 273 -15.24 -9.61 -4.68
N ASP A 274 -16.16 -10.47 -5.10
CA ASP A 274 -15.89 -11.80 -5.63
C ASP A 274 -15.14 -11.74 -6.98
N GLN A 275 -15.54 -10.88 -7.90
CA GLN A 275 -14.89 -10.69 -9.19
C GLN A 275 -13.47 -10.14 -9.04
N ARG A 276 -13.30 -9.14 -8.15
CA ARG A 276 -11.97 -8.59 -7.82
C ARG A 276 -11.05 -9.67 -7.26
N ARG A 277 -11.54 -10.49 -6.32
CA ARG A 277 -10.79 -11.60 -5.75
C ARG A 277 -10.42 -12.63 -6.82
N ALA A 278 -11.35 -13.00 -7.68
CA ALA A 278 -11.10 -13.96 -8.78
C ALA A 278 -10.01 -13.46 -9.74
N ALA A 279 -9.98 -12.15 -10.09
CA ALA A 279 -8.94 -11.57 -10.93
C ALA A 279 -7.55 -11.64 -10.25
N LEU A 280 -7.47 -11.31 -8.95
CA LEU A 280 -6.23 -11.41 -8.18
C LEU A 280 -5.73 -12.84 -8.06
N ASP A 281 -6.63 -13.78 -7.78
CA ASP A 281 -6.29 -15.21 -7.68
C ASP A 281 -5.88 -15.80 -9.05
N ALA A 282 -6.41 -15.26 -10.15
CA ALA A 282 -6.00 -15.69 -11.49
C ALA A 282 -4.56 -15.26 -11.82
N ILE A 283 -4.17 -14.01 -11.49
CA ILE A 283 -2.80 -13.53 -11.74
C ILE A 283 -1.78 -14.20 -10.81
N ARG A 284 -2.12 -14.38 -9.52
CA ARG A 284 -1.26 -15.05 -8.55
C ARG A 284 -1.00 -16.51 -8.92
N ALA A 285 -2.02 -17.21 -9.37
CA ALA A 285 -1.93 -18.61 -9.78
C ALA A 285 -1.36 -18.81 -11.21
N GLY A 286 -0.95 -17.74 -11.91
CA GLY A 286 -0.44 -17.82 -13.28
C GLY A 286 -1.50 -18.21 -14.34
N ARG A 287 -2.80 -18.21 -13.97
CA ARG A 287 -3.90 -18.43 -14.93
C ARG A 287 -4.12 -17.21 -15.82
N ALA A 288 -3.76 -16.02 -15.36
CA ALA A 288 -3.67 -14.81 -16.17
C ALA A 288 -2.20 -14.33 -16.21
N GLN A 289 -1.81 -13.81 -17.36
CA GLN A 289 -0.46 -13.27 -17.62
C GLN A 289 -0.42 -11.76 -17.40
N LEU A 290 -1.51 -11.05 -17.70
CA LEU A 290 -1.63 -9.60 -17.51
C LEU A 290 -2.78 -9.26 -16.60
N LEU A 291 -2.54 -8.30 -15.72
CA LEU A 291 -3.59 -7.58 -14.99
C LEU A 291 -3.64 -6.15 -15.48
N ILE A 292 -4.79 -5.73 -15.99
CA ILE A 292 -5.04 -4.35 -16.43
C ILE A 292 -5.75 -3.62 -15.30
N SER A 293 -5.25 -2.45 -14.91
CA SER A 293 -5.87 -1.70 -13.82
C SER A 293 -5.70 -0.20 -13.96
N THR A 294 -6.62 0.56 -13.38
CA THR A 294 -6.45 1.97 -13.13
C THR A 294 -5.69 2.18 -11.82
N ASP A 295 -5.11 3.37 -11.60
CA ASP A 295 -4.46 3.69 -10.33
C ASP A 295 -5.39 3.51 -9.14
N LEU A 296 -6.66 3.93 -9.28
CA LEU A 296 -7.66 3.79 -8.22
C LEU A 296 -7.94 2.32 -7.89
N ALA A 297 -8.11 1.49 -8.91
CA ALA A 297 -8.39 0.07 -8.73
C ALA A 297 -7.16 -0.73 -8.28
N ALA A 298 -5.96 -0.30 -8.64
CA ALA A 298 -4.69 -0.91 -8.24
C ALA A 298 -4.25 -0.55 -6.82
N ARG A 299 -4.85 0.48 -6.21
CA ARG A 299 -4.49 0.91 -4.85
C ARG A 299 -4.83 -0.15 -3.82
N GLY A 300 -3.91 -0.37 -2.88
CA GLY A 300 -4.08 -1.38 -1.84
C GLY A 300 -4.11 -2.82 -2.34
N LEU A 301 -3.77 -3.06 -3.62
CA LEU A 301 -3.64 -4.42 -4.12
C LEU A 301 -2.38 -5.06 -3.57
N ASP A 302 -2.56 -6.21 -2.97
CA ASP A 302 -1.53 -7.17 -2.65
C ASP A 302 -1.14 -7.95 -3.93
N ILE A 303 -0.65 -7.21 -4.94
CA ILE A 303 0.02 -7.76 -6.12
C ILE A 303 1.45 -7.28 -6.05
N GLU A 304 2.25 -8.14 -5.57
CA GLU A 304 3.70 -7.99 -5.45
C GLU A 304 4.36 -8.97 -6.41
N ASP A 305 5.62 -8.72 -6.71
CA ASP A 305 6.42 -9.60 -7.57
C ASP A 305 5.89 -9.73 -9.00
N VAL A 306 5.44 -8.64 -9.61
CA VAL A 306 5.23 -8.64 -11.06
C VAL A 306 6.56 -8.46 -11.79
N ASP A 307 6.74 -9.18 -12.89
CA ASP A 307 7.97 -9.09 -13.70
C ASP A 307 8.08 -7.74 -14.40
N TYR A 308 6.94 -7.24 -14.89
CA TYR A 308 6.84 -5.99 -15.63
C TYR A 308 5.68 -5.12 -15.19
N VAL A 309 5.94 -3.84 -15.03
CA VAL A 309 4.92 -2.80 -14.96
C VAL A 309 4.89 -2.07 -16.31
N ILE A 310 3.74 -2.00 -16.93
CA ILE A 310 3.56 -1.33 -18.23
C ILE A 310 2.62 -0.13 -18.04
N HIS A 311 3.11 1.06 -18.34
CA HIS A 311 2.30 2.25 -18.42
C HIS A 311 1.70 2.35 -19.83
N LEU A 312 0.43 1.95 -20.00
CA LEU A 312 -0.34 2.24 -21.21
C LEU A 312 -0.60 3.75 -21.28
N ASP A 313 -0.95 4.33 -20.14
CA ASP A 313 -1.06 5.76 -19.94
C ASP A 313 -0.06 6.23 -18.88
N LEU A 314 0.65 7.30 -19.17
CA LEU A 314 1.63 7.85 -18.27
C LEU A 314 1.01 8.29 -16.95
N PRO A 315 1.72 8.10 -15.83
CA PRO A 315 1.34 8.69 -14.57
C PRO A 315 1.39 10.22 -14.63
N GLU A 316 0.52 10.86 -13.85
CA GLU A 316 0.42 12.32 -13.83
C GLU A 316 1.60 12.98 -13.09
N ASP A 317 2.14 12.28 -12.09
CA ASP A 317 3.19 12.79 -11.20
C ASP A 317 4.19 11.71 -10.77
N VAL A 318 5.28 12.15 -10.16
CA VAL A 318 6.38 11.33 -9.61
C VAL A 318 5.85 10.29 -8.60
N ARG A 319 4.90 10.69 -7.75
CA ARG A 319 4.35 9.84 -6.74
C ARG A 319 3.61 8.65 -7.35
N THR A 320 2.74 8.93 -8.32
CA THR A 320 2.00 7.89 -9.05
C THR A 320 2.96 6.96 -9.79
N TYR A 321 4.03 7.50 -10.40
CA TYR A 321 5.06 6.69 -11.03
C TYR A 321 5.70 5.71 -10.04
N ARG A 322 6.20 6.20 -8.91
CA ARG A 322 6.84 5.39 -7.87
C ARG A 322 5.88 4.32 -7.30
N HIS A 323 4.61 4.66 -7.10
CA HIS A 323 3.60 3.70 -6.61
C HIS A 323 3.32 2.58 -7.61
N ARG A 324 3.32 2.88 -8.92
CA ARG A 324 3.19 1.87 -9.98
C ARG A 324 4.47 1.04 -10.10
N ALA A 325 5.62 1.67 -10.20
CA ALA A 325 6.92 1.04 -10.31
C ALA A 325 7.21 0.10 -9.12
N GLY A 326 6.89 0.52 -7.91
CA GLY A 326 7.05 -0.29 -6.71
C GLY A 326 6.18 -1.57 -6.65
N ARG A 327 5.54 -2.00 -7.75
CA ARG A 327 4.90 -3.32 -7.89
C ARG A 327 5.83 -4.36 -8.46
N THR A 328 6.96 -3.96 -9.02
CA THR A 328 8.01 -4.83 -9.55
C THR A 328 9.33 -4.67 -8.77
N ALA A 329 10.32 -5.50 -9.06
CA ALA A 329 11.69 -5.45 -8.51
C ALA A 329 11.74 -5.44 -6.96
N ARG A 330 10.98 -6.32 -6.30
CA ARG A 330 10.97 -6.42 -4.84
C ARG A 330 11.84 -7.57 -4.34
N ALA A 331 12.33 -7.43 -3.11
CA ALA A 331 13.12 -8.45 -2.42
C ALA A 331 14.33 -8.95 -3.24
N GLY A 332 15.00 -8.04 -3.96
CA GLY A 332 16.19 -8.38 -4.77
C GLY A 332 15.90 -9.07 -6.10
N LYS A 333 14.63 -9.18 -6.52
CA LYS A 333 14.26 -9.71 -7.84
C LYS A 333 14.41 -8.65 -8.91
N ALA A 334 14.84 -9.06 -10.11
CA ALA A 334 14.85 -8.20 -11.28
C ALA A 334 13.43 -7.84 -11.71
N GLY A 335 13.23 -6.62 -12.20
CA GLY A 335 11.95 -6.16 -12.72
C GLY A 335 12.13 -4.97 -13.63
N ALA A 336 11.13 -4.67 -14.45
CA ALA A 336 11.20 -3.51 -15.36
C ALA A 336 9.88 -2.75 -15.44
N VAL A 337 10.02 -1.45 -15.66
CA VAL A 337 8.92 -0.53 -15.95
C VAL A 337 9.01 -0.13 -17.42
N ILE A 338 7.95 -0.31 -18.19
CA ILE A 338 7.90 0.07 -19.61
C ILE A 338 6.82 1.11 -19.80
N SER A 339 7.20 2.33 -20.21
CA SER A 339 6.25 3.40 -20.51
C SER A 339 6.01 3.48 -22.03
N LEU A 340 4.75 3.27 -22.44
CA LEU A 340 4.32 3.44 -23.81
C LEU A 340 3.97 4.91 -24.04
N VAL A 341 4.71 5.60 -24.87
CA VAL A 341 4.58 7.03 -25.08
C VAL A 341 4.45 7.37 -26.57
N ASP A 342 3.65 8.37 -26.88
CA ASP A 342 3.74 9.04 -28.17
C ASP A 342 4.81 10.14 -28.14
N ALA A 343 5.02 10.82 -29.27
CA ALA A 343 6.04 11.86 -29.38
C ALA A 343 5.80 13.04 -28.40
N LYS A 344 4.54 13.34 -28.07
CA LYS A 344 4.19 14.46 -27.16
C LYS A 344 4.35 14.04 -25.69
N GLU A 345 4.09 12.80 -25.38
CA GLU A 345 4.21 12.27 -24.01
C GLU A 345 5.67 12.03 -23.59
N LEU A 346 6.60 11.89 -24.56
CA LEU A 346 8.01 11.61 -24.28
C LEU A 346 8.66 12.69 -23.42
N ASP A 347 8.39 13.96 -23.69
CA ASP A 347 8.97 15.07 -22.93
C ASP A 347 8.42 15.10 -21.49
N LYS A 348 7.13 14.78 -21.32
CA LYS A 348 6.53 14.60 -19.98
C LYS A 348 7.21 13.47 -19.21
N LEU A 349 7.46 12.32 -19.86
CA LEU A 349 8.15 11.20 -19.25
C LEU A 349 9.58 11.55 -18.84
N ARG A 350 10.32 12.24 -19.71
CA ARG A 350 11.68 12.73 -19.41
C ARG A 350 11.71 13.69 -18.23
N ALA A 351 10.75 14.62 -18.17
CA ALA A 351 10.62 15.53 -17.03
C ALA A 351 10.32 14.79 -15.71
N LEU A 352 9.48 13.73 -15.73
CA LEU A 352 9.25 12.87 -14.58
C LEU A 352 10.51 12.12 -14.17
N ALA A 353 11.23 11.52 -15.12
CA ALA A 353 12.47 10.78 -14.87
C ALA A 353 13.56 11.67 -14.26
N ALA A 354 13.76 12.89 -14.80
CA ALA A 354 14.70 13.86 -14.25
C ALA A 354 14.37 14.24 -12.79
N ARG A 355 13.08 14.43 -12.47
CA ARG A 355 12.64 14.73 -11.09
C ARG A 355 12.81 13.56 -10.13
N MET A 356 12.89 12.35 -10.63
CA MET A 356 13.09 11.12 -9.84
C MET A 356 14.56 10.71 -9.79
N GLU A 357 15.42 11.34 -10.60
CA GLU A 357 16.84 10.98 -10.77
C GLU A 357 17.03 9.54 -11.25
N ILE A 358 16.11 9.04 -12.10
CA ILE A 358 16.17 7.69 -12.67
C ILE A 358 16.68 7.73 -14.11
N GLU A 359 17.45 6.70 -14.46
CA GLU A 359 17.87 6.46 -15.86
C GLU A 359 16.67 5.92 -16.66
N LEU A 360 16.48 6.48 -17.86
CA LEU A 360 15.39 6.11 -18.75
C LEU A 360 15.97 5.65 -20.10
N SER A 361 15.91 4.36 -20.36
CA SER A 361 16.44 3.76 -21.58
C SER A 361 15.35 3.49 -22.62
N ARG A 362 15.72 3.60 -23.89
CA ARG A 362 14.81 3.18 -24.94
C ARG A 362 14.74 1.65 -25.00
N LEU A 363 13.52 1.11 -25.02
CA LEU A 363 13.37 -0.34 -25.14
C LEU A 363 14.02 -0.82 -26.47
N PRO A 364 14.95 -1.79 -26.43
CA PRO A 364 15.63 -2.26 -27.63
C PRO A 364 14.61 -2.71 -28.70
N ARG A 365 14.89 -2.36 -29.97
CA ARG A 365 14.15 -2.96 -31.09
C ARG A 365 14.58 -4.42 -31.22
N ALA A 366 13.63 -5.31 -31.31
CA ALA A 366 13.90 -6.70 -31.71
C ALA A 366 13.90 -6.81 -33.20
#